data_51ad28869e076cf75a40104058027bca
#
_entry.id   51ad28869e076cf75a40104058027bca
#
_cell.length_a   1.000
_cell.length_b   1.000
_cell.length_c   1.000
_cell.angle_alpha   90.00
_cell.angle_beta   90.00
_cell.angle_gamma   90.00
#
_symmetry.space_group_name_H-M   'P 1'
#
loop_
_entity.id
_entity.type
_entity.pdbx_description
1 polymer ?
#
loop_
_entity_poly.entity_id
_entity_poly.type
_entity_poly.pdbx_seq_one_letter_code
_entity_poly.pdbx_strand_id
1 'polypeptide(L)'
;MAEEKVLTPRIDEVAAYGPHGLVRVSYADWGPPDAAQVVVCVHGLTRNNRDFDFLARRLASKGMRVVAPDLPGRGLSEWIDNAGDYGTPLYLAAMAAVIARTGAPEVDWIGTSLGGHVGMEMAALIGNPIRRLILNDFGARIGGVALQRIGAYLRVKRHFDDVPALEAHLRSIHEPFGKLSDAQWRHMAEHSAVKTEAGDYRQHYDPAIGRAFSWPLMVDIALWNVWEEVTCPTLILRGEDSDLLHASTVREMVKRGAAAKKGLVRSIEVRDCGHAPPLMSDSQISIVEDFLINTKTSAKVHRIGAAK
;
A
#
# COMPACT_ATOMS: atom_id res chain seq x y z
N MET A 1 -20.81 -30.83 -4.30
CA MET A 1 -20.35 -29.46 -4.02
C MET A 1 -19.02 -29.33 -4.74
N ALA A 2 -18.88 -28.43 -5.71
CA ALA A 2 -17.59 -28.18 -6.34
C ALA A 2 -16.67 -27.59 -5.25
N GLU A 3 -15.49 -28.17 -5.05
CA GLU A 3 -14.44 -27.57 -4.22
C GLU A 3 -14.17 -26.15 -4.76
N GLU A 4 -14.45 -25.15 -3.93
CA GLU A 4 -14.15 -23.77 -4.26
C GLU A 4 -12.62 -23.64 -4.38
N LYS A 5 -12.14 -23.60 -5.63
CA LYS A 5 -10.71 -23.54 -5.93
C LYS A 5 -10.15 -22.27 -5.27
N VAL A 6 -9.41 -22.43 -4.21
CA VAL A 6 -8.77 -21.31 -3.51
C VAL A 6 -7.87 -20.59 -4.51
N LEU A 7 -8.24 -19.35 -4.84
CA LEU A 7 -7.41 -18.50 -5.70
C LEU A 7 -6.08 -18.23 -5.02
N THR A 8 -4.99 -18.54 -5.72
CA THR A 8 -3.61 -18.24 -5.31
C THR A 8 -2.96 -17.27 -6.31
N PRO A 9 -2.05 -16.40 -5.86
CA PRO A 9 -1.38 -15.50 -6.78
C PRO A 9 -0.36 -16.23 -7.67
N ARG A 10 -0.14 -15.67 -8.84
CA ARG A 10 1.11 -15.86 -9.58
C ARG A 10 2.12 -14.89 -9.01
N ILE A 11 3.32 -15.35 -8.74
CA ILE A 11 4.43 -14.45 -8.35
C ILE A 11 5.25 -14.19 -9.59
N ASP A 12 5.42 -12.92 -9.93
CA ASP A 12 6.19 -12.46 -11.08
C ASP A 12 7.08 -11.28 -10.67
N GLU A 13 7.95 -10.83 -11.55
CA GLU A 13 8.88 -9.76 -11.28
C GLU A 13 9.06 -8.82 -12.47
N VAL A 14 9.50 -7.60 -12.20
CA VAL A 14 9.85 -6.59 -13.19
C VAL A 14 11.11 -5.86 -12.76
N ALA A 15 11.92 -5.45 -13.72
CA ALA A 15 13.04 -4.55 -13.48
C ALA A 15 12.56 -3.10 -13.52
N ALA A 16 12.84 -2.34 -12.47
CA ALA A 16 12.56 -0.91 -12.38
C ALA A 16 13.87 -0.09 -12.34
N TYR A 17 13.79 1.16 -12.76
CA TYR A 17 14.94 2.05 -12.66
C TYR A 17 15.19 2.42 -11.20
N GLY A 18 16.38 2.12 -10.70
CA GLY A 18 16.87 2.56 -9.41
C GLY A 18 17.99 3.59 -9.56
N PRO A 19 18.46 4.18 -8.45
CA PRO A 19 19.49 5.24 -8.48
C PRO A 19 20.84 4.75 -9.03
N HIS A 20 21.15 3.48 -8.92
CA HIS A 20 22.44 2.88 -9.34
C HIS A 20 22.31 1.76 -10.38
N GLY A 21 21.17 1.67 -11.05
CA GLY A 21 20.90 0.64 -12.05
C GLY A 21 19.48 0.09 -11.94
N LEU A 22 19.26 -1.11 -12.46
CA LEU A 22 17.96 -1.76 -12.38
C LEU A 22 17.80 -2.44 -11.01
N VAL A 23 16.61 -2.32 -10.47
CA VAL A 23 16.18 -2.95 -9.20
C VAL A 23 15.03 -3.91 -9.53
N ARG A 24 15.14 -5.14 -9.05
CA ARG A 24 14.11 -6.16 -9.22
C ARG A 24 12.96 -5.92 -8.25
N VAL A 25 11.74 -5.84 -8.80
CA VAL A 25 10.48 -5.64 -8.05
C VAL A 25 9.61 -6.86 -8.26
N SER A 26 9.33 -7.59 -7.18
CA SER A 26 8.42 -8.73 -7.17
C SER A 26 6.99 -8.27 -6.92
N TYR A 27 6.02 -9.00 -7.48
CA TYR A 27 4.60 -8.75 -7.23
C TYR A 27 3.77 -10.03 -7.27
N ALA A 28 2.70 -10.04 -6.49
CA ALA A 28 1.66 -11.05 -6.54
C ALA A 28 0.57 -10.61 -7.51
N ASP A 29 0.20 -11.47 -8.47
CA ASP A 29 -0.77 -11.21 -9.53
C ASP A 29 -1.96 -12.18 -9.42
N TRP A 30 -3.14 -11.63 -9.15
CA TRP A 30 -4.36 -12.37 -8.89
C TRP A 30 -5.38 -12.14 -9.99
N GLY A 31 -6.20 -13.16 -10.25
CA GLY A 31 -7.32 -13.06 -11.19
C GLY A 31 -6.92 -13.20 -12.66
N PRO A 32 -7.83 -12.86 -13.58
CA PRO A 32 -7.59 -13.00 -15.02
C PRO A 32 -6.56 -11.98 -15.50
N PRO A 33 -5.53 -12.37 -16.27
CA PRO A 33 -4.50 -11.47 -16.76
C PRO A 33 -5.04 -10.43 -17.77
N ASP A 34 -6.14 -10.72 -18.42
CA ASP A 34 -6.83 -9.90 -19.41
C ASP A 34 -8.05 -9.14 -18.85
N ALA A 35 -8.19 -9.10 -17.52
CA ALA A 35 -9.28 -8.36 -16.89
C ALA A 35 -9.30 -6.89 -17.30
N ALA A 36 -10.49 -6.39 -17.64
CA ALA A 36 -10.69 -4.98 -18.03
C ALA A 36 -10.42 -3.98 -16.90
N GLN A 37 -10.44 -4.45 -15.64
CA GLN A 37 -10.16 -3.65 -14.46
C GLN A 37 -8.93 -4.21 -13.74
N VAL A 38 -7.91 -3.37 -13.61
CA VAL A 38 -6.66 -3.69 -12.90
C VAL A 38 -6.59 -2.85 -11.63
N VAL A 39 -6.35 -3.51 -10.50
CA VAL A 39 -6.20 -2.91 -9.18
C VAL A 39 -4.77 -3.12 -8.70
N VAL A 40 -4.07 -2.05 -8.35
CA VAL A 40 -2.73 -2.09 -7.78
C VAL A 40 -2.83 -1.86 -6.27
N CYS A 41 -2.34 -2.84 -5.47
CA CYS A 41 -2.40 -2.80 -4.01
C CYS A 41 -1.00 -2.64 -3.43
N VAL A 42 -0.71 -1.52 -2.76
CA VAL A 42 0.64 -1.21 -2.25
C VAL A 42 0.64 -1.11 -0.73
N HIS A 43 1.52 -1.90 -0.13
CA HIS A 43 1.60 -2.13 1.32
C HIS A 43 2.26 -0.99 2.11
N GLY A 44 2.14 -1.05 3.44
CA GLY A 44 2.78 -0.15 4.39
C GLY A 44 4.28 -0.38 4.55
N LEU A 45 4.93 0.45 5.35
CA LEU A 45 6.38 0.61 5.45
C LEU A 45 7.17 -0.68 5.71
N THR A 46 6.72 -1.53 6.64
CA THR A 46 7.40 -2.78 7.06
C THR A 46 6.65 -4.03 6.61
N ARG A 47 5.66 -3.85 5.77
CA ARG A 47 4.78 -4.92 5.30
C ARG A 47 5.19 -5.42 3.92
N ASN A 48 4.41 -6.32 3.35
CA ASN A 48 4.63 -6.89 2.03
C ASN A 48 3.30 -7.11 1.30
N ASN A 49 3.37 -7.57 0.07
CA ASN A 49 2.23 -7.77 -0.83
C ASN A 49 1.16 -8.73 -0.28
N ARG A 50 1.55 -9.66 0.61
CA ARG A 50 0.67 -10.72 1.12
C ARG A 50 -0.36 -10.20 2.14
N ASP A 51 -0.21 -8.97 2.60
CA ASP A 51 -1.23 -8.29 3.42
C ASP A 51 -2.55 -8.14 2.65
N PHE A 52 -2.49 -8.10 1.33
CA PHE A 52 -3.66 -7.94 0.48
C PHE A 52 -4.33 -9.25 0.03
N ASP A 53 -3.86 -10.41 0.47
CA ASP A 53 -4.37 -11.71 -0.01
C ASP A 53 -5.89 -11.88 0.17
N PHE A 54 -6.44 -11.43 1.30
CA PHE A 54 -7.89 -11.51 1.56
C PHE A 54 -8.68 -10.60 0.62
N LEU A 55 -8.24 -9.36 0.47
CA LEU A 55 -8.83 -8.38 -0.43
C LEU A 55 -8.68 -8.82 -1.90
N ALA A 56 -7.46 -9.23 -2.30
CA ALA A 56 -7.16 -9.64 -3.66
C ALA A 56 -7.98 -10.83 -4.10
N ARG A 57 -8.16 -11.83 -3.23
CA ARG A 57 -9.03 -12.99 -3.48
C ARG A 57 -10.47 -12.56 -3.76
N ARG A 58 -11.01 -11.66 -2.93
CA ARG A 58 -12.38 -11.14 -3.11
C ARG A 58 -12.51 -10.37 -4.43
N LEU A 59 -11.62 -9.46 -4.73
CA LEU A 59 -11.68 -8.65 -5.96
C LEU A 59 -11.46 -9.52 -7.21
N ALA A 60 -10.54 -10.49 -7.15
CA ALA A 60 -10.30 -11.42 -8.24
C ALA A 60 -11.52 -12.35 -8.50
N SER A 61 -12.24 -12.76 -7.46
CA SER A 61 -13.50 -13.51 -7.61
C SER A 61 -14.61 -12.71 -8.29
N LYS A 62 -14.48 -11.38 -8.34
CA LYS A 62 -15.36 -10.46 -9.09
C LYS A 62 -14.84 -10.15 -10.51
N GLY A 63 -13.82 -10.86 -10.98
CA GLY A 63 -13.27 -10.71 -12.33
C GLY A 63 -12.26 -9.56 -12.48
N MET A 64 -11.79 -8.96 -11.40
CA MET A 64 -10.73 -7.96 -11.44
C MET A 64 -9.36 -8.64 -11.43
N ARG A 65 -8.36 -8.02 -12.08
CA ARG A 65 -6.96 -8.38 -11.90
C ARG A 65 -6.38 -7.53 -10.77
N VAL A 66 -5.79 -8.17 -9.76
CA VAL A 66 -5.17 -7.47 -8.63
C VAL A 66 -3.68 -7.73 -8.65
N VAL A 67 -2.90 -6.66 -8.72
CA VAL A 67 -1.44 -6.70 -8.71
C VAL A 67 -0.95 -6.05 -7.43
N ALA A 68 -0.31 -6.85 -6.58
CA ALA A 68 0.22 -6.40 -5.30
C ALA A 68 1.75 -6.50 -5.33
N PRO A 69 2.49 -5.40 -5.56
CA PRO A 69 3.95 -5.39 -5.52
C PRO A 69 4.49 -5.38 -4.10
N ASP A 70 5.69 -5.92 -3.94
CA ASP A 70 6.58 -5.61 -2.85
C ASP A 70 7.39 -4.36 -3.19
N LEU A 71 7.33 -3.32 -2.37
CA LEU A 71 8.20 -2.16 -2.55
C LEU A 71 9.69 -2.57 -2.39
N PRO A 72 10.64 -1.96 -3.12
CA PRO A 72 12.06 -2.24 -2.95
C PRO A 72 12.48 -2.28 -1.47
N GLY A 73 13.22 -3.31 -1.10
CA GLY A 73 13.63 -3.56 0.28
C GLY A 73 12.60 -4.31 1.15
N ARG A 74 11.48 -4.80 0.59
CA ARG A 74 10.45 -5.58 1.30
C ARG A 74 10.10 -6.84 0.51
N GLY A 75 9.57 -7.81 1.23
CA GLY A 75 9.14 -9.05 0.61
C GLY A 75 10.20 -9.66 -0.30
N LEU A 76 9.80 -10.09 -1.48
CA LEU A 76 10.68 -10.71 -2.47
C LEU A 76 11.39 -9.69 -3.39
N SER A 77 11.11 -8.39 -3.25
CA SER A 77 11.80 -7.35 -3.99
C SER A 77 13.23 -7.15 -3.52
N GLU A 78 14.08 -6.68 -4.41
CA GLU A 78 15.51 -6.48 -4.15
C GLU A 78 15.76 -5.45 -3.05
N TRP A 79 16.78 -5.72 -2.25
CA TRP A 79 17.35 -4.77 -1.32
C TRP A 79 18.42 -3.94 -2.02
N ILE A 80 18.50 -2.66 -1.70
CA ILE A 80 19.47 -1.75 -2.32
C ILE A 80 20.61 -1.45 -1.35
N ASP A 81 21.80 -1.25 -1.89
CA ASP A 81 23.03 -1.08 -1.09
C ASP A 81 23.02 0.23 -0.30
N ASN A 82 22.55 1.31 -0.91
CA ASN A 82 22.52 2.61 -0.26
C ASN A 82 21.14 2.87 0.39
N ALA A 83 21.08 2.78 1.70
CA ALA A 83 19.87 3.02 2.48
C ALA A 83 19.23 4.41 2.25
N GLY A 84 20.01 5.42 1.86
CA GLY A 84 19.52 6.76 1.57
C GLY A 84 18.61 6.84 0.34
N ASP A 85 18.64 5.81 -0.51
CA ASP A 85 17.86 5.76 -1.74
C ASP A 85 16.46 5.15 -1.56
N TYR A 86 16.16 4.59 -0.37
CA TYR A 86 14.79 4.20 -0.03
C TYR A 86 13.89 5.42 0.14
N GLY A 87 13.32 5.89 -0.97
CA GLY A 87 12.50 7.10 -0.99
C GLY A 87 11.51 7.13 -2.14
N THR A 88 10.73 8.19 -2.18
CA THR A 88 9.64 8.39 -3.15
C THR A 88 10.09 8.21 -4.61
N PRO A 89 11.25 8.72 -5.07
CA PRO A 89 11.66 8.54 -6.47
C PRO A 89 11.82 7.07 -6.87
N LEU A 90 12.45 6.25 -6.00
CA LEU A 90 12.61 4.82 -6.24
C LEU A 90 11.25 4.10 -6.25
N TYR A 91 10.38 4.43 -5.29
CA TYR A 91 9.06 3.79 -5.21
C TYR A 91 8.17 4.15 -6.40
N LEU A 92 8.20 5.40 -6.86
CA LEU A 92 7.46 5.83 -8.07
C LEU A 92 7.97 5.10 -9.32
N ALA A 93 9.30 4.99 -9.50
CA ALA A 93 9.88 4.25 -10.62
C ALA A 93 9.51 2.76 -10.58
N ALA A 94 9.57 2.13 -9.40
CA ALA A 94 9.17 0.75 -9.20
C ALA A 94 7.69 0.53 -9.55
N MET A 95 6.80 1.39 -9.08
CA MET A 95 5.37 1.27 -9.35
C MET A 95 5.02 1.57 -10.80
N ALA A 96 5.70 2.53 -11.44
CA ALA A 96 5.53 2.78 -12.87
C ALA A 96 5.91 1.55 -13.72
N ALA A 97 7.00 0.86 -13.37
CA ALA A 97 7.39 -0.38 -14.04
C ALA A 97 6.35 -1.51 -13.84
N VAL A 98 5.83 -1.69 -12.62
CA VAL A 98 4.77 -2.66 -12.32
C VAL A 98 3.49 -2.35 -13.10
N ILE A 99 3.05 -1.09 -13.12
CA ILE A 99 1.85 -0.67 -13.88
C ILE A 99 2.06 -0.92 -15.37
N ALA A 100 3.19 -0.52 -15.93
CA ALA A 100 3.52 -0.77 -17.34
C ALA A 100 3.49 -2.27 -17.67
N ARG A 101 3.97 -3.13 -16.78
CA ARG A 101 3.96 -4.60 -16.94
C ARG A 101 2.54 -5.18 -16.99
N THR A 102 1.55 -4.51 -16.39
CA THR A 102 0.15 -4.95 -16.48
C THR A 102 -0.44 -4.79 -17.88
N GLY A 103 0.09 -3.88 -18.70
CA GLY A 103 -0.44 -3.50 -20.00
C GLY A 103 -1.73 -2.66 -19.92
N ALA A 104 -2.24 -2.35 -18.73
CA ALA A 104 -3.44 -1.56 -18.56
C ALA A 104 -3.16 -0.07 -18.78
N PRO A 105 -4.00 0.65 -19.53
CA PRO A 105 -3.84 2.10 -19.73
C PRO A 105 -4.15 2.91 -18.47
N GLU A 106 -5.01 2.37 -17.60
CA GLU A 106 -5.40 2.97 -16.32
C GLU A 106 -5.56 1.88 -15.26
N VAL A 107 -5.26 2.20 -14.01
CA VAL A 107 -5.38 1.30 -12.86
C VAL A 107 -6.16 1.95 -11.73
N ASP A 108 -6.78 1.15 -10.90
CA ASP A 108 -7.26 1.57 -9.59
C ASP A 108 -6.14 1.32 -8.56
N TRP A 109 -5.95 2.24 -7.65
CA TRP A 109 -4.88 2.16 -6.65
C TRP A 109 -5.44 2.03 -5.25
N ILE A 110 -4.90 1.09 -4.49
CA ILE A 110 -5.15 0.93 -3.06
C ILE A 110 -3.80 0.98 -2.35
N GLY A 111 -3.59 2.01 -1.54
CA GLY A 111 -2.33 2.17 -0.82
C GLY A 111 -2.53 2.28 0.68
N THR A 112 -1.86 1.42 1.44
CA THR A 112 -1.86 1.48 2.90
C THR A 112 -0.64 2.27 3.38
N SER A 113 -0.86 3.32 4.20
CA SER A 113 0.24 4.07 4.82
C SER A 113 1.26 4.53 3.76
N LEU A 114 2.51 4.01 3.74
CA LEU A 114 3.50 4.31 2.70
C LEU A 114 2.97 4.06 1.29
N GLY A 115 2.21 2.98 1.06
CA GLY A 115 1.56 2.73 -0.22
C GLY A 115 0.54 3.81 -0.59
N GLY A 116 -0.11 4.40 0.40
CA GLY A 116 -0.97 5.58 0.24
C GLY A 116 -0.19 6.82 -0.15
N HIS A 117 0.97 7.05 0.48
CA HIS A 117 1.91 8.11 0.09
C HIS A 117 2.31 8.00 -1.39
N VAL A 118 2.84 6.84 -1.78
CA VAL A 118 3.28 6.60 -3.17
C VAL A 118 2.11 6.79 -4.16
N GLY A 119 0.91 6.31 -3.81
CA GLY A 119 -0.28 6.48 -4.64
C GLY A 119 -0.73 7.92 -4.77
N MET A 120 -0.68 8.70 -3.70
CA MET A 120 -1.02 10.13 -3.72
C MET A 120 -0.03 10.93 -4.56
N GLU A 121 1.27 10.68 -4.41
CA GLU A 121 2.33 11.28 -5.23
C GLU A 121 2.15 10.93 -6.71
N MET A 122 1.90 9.66 -7.03
CA MET A 122 1.68 9.23 -8.41
C MET A 122 0.41 9.85 -9.01
N ALA A 123 -0.68 9.92 -8.25
CA ALA A 123 -1.95 10.50 -8.70
C ALA A 123 -1.89 12.01 -8.94
N ALA A 124 -0.89 12.69 -8.35
CA ALA A 124 -0.64 14.12 -8.55
C ALA A 124 0.18 14.41 -9.82
N LEU A 125 0.84 13.41 -10.41
CA LEU A 125 1.63 13.61 -11.62
C LEU A 125 0.75 13.87 -12.84
N ILE A 126 1.23 14.72 -13.73
CA ILE A 126 0.57 14.96 -15.03
C ILE A 126 0.63 13.68 -15.87
N GLY A 127 -0.51 13.25 -16.41
CA GLY A 127 -0.58 12.05 -17.23
C GLY A 127 -0.52 10.74 -16.45
N ASN A 128 -0.69 10.78 -15.11
CA ASN A 128 -0.71 9.58 -14.27
C ASN A 128 -1.81 8.58 -14.70
N PRO A 129 -1.57 7.26 -14.50
CA PRO A 129 -2.50 6.22 -14.91
C PRO A 129 -3.58 5.91 -13.85
N ILE A 130 -3.64 6.63 -12.73
CA ILE A 130 -4.56 6.29 -11.63
C ILE A 130 -5.97 6.78 -11.96
N ARG A 131 -6.88 5.83 -12.11
CA ARG A 131 -8.31 6.05 -12.39
C ARG A 131 -9.11 6.33 -11.13
N ARG A 132 -8.84 5.58 -10.04
CA ARG A 132 -9.40 5.74 -8.69
C ARG A 132 -8.30 5.55 -7.68
N LEU A 133 -8.35 6.30 -6.58
CA LEU A 133 -7.37 6.24 -5.50
C LEU A 133 -8.05 5.86 -4.19
N ILE A 134 -7.54 4.84 -3.50
CA ILE A 134 -7.91 4.52 -2.12
C ILE A 134 -6.69 4.74 -1.24
N LEU A 135 -6.80 5.71 -0.33
CA LEU A 135 -5.82 6.02 0.70
C LEU A 135 -6.24 5.32 2.00
N ASN A 136 -5.60 4.23 2.32
CA ASN A 136 -5.85 3.50 3.56
C ASN A 136 -4.93 4.03 4.66
N ASP A 137 -5.50 4.85 5.51
CA ASP A 137 -4.91 5.53 6.65
C ASP A 137 -3.64 6.35 6.30
N PHE A 138 -3.76 7.14 5.24
CA PHE A 138 -2.76 8.10 4.79
C PHE A 138 -3.43 9.39 4.30
N GLY A 139 -2.76 10.53 4.44
CA GLY A 139 -3.32 11.82 4.02
C GLY A 139 -2.29 12.93 3.84
N ALA A 140 -2.80 14.12 3.53
CA ALA A 140 -2.02 15.30 3.19
C ALA A 140 -1.22 15.92 4.37
N ARG A 141 -1.40 15.43 5.59
CA ARG A 141 -0.61 15.81 6.76
C ARG A 141 -0.38 14.59 7.62
N ILE A 142 0.86 14.35 7.98
CA ILE A 142 1.32 13.21 8.77
C ILE A 142 1.90 13.74 10.07
N GLY A 143 1.43 13.24 11.20
CA GLY A 143 1.90 13.67 12.52
C GLY A 143 3.35 13.24 12.78
N GLY A 144 4.20 14.20 13.14
CA GLY A 144 5.61 13.93 13.45
C GLY A 144 5.81 12.96 14.62
N VAL A 145 4.91 12.97 15.60
CA VAL A 145 4.93 12.05 16.75
C VAL A 145 4.75 10.59 16.29
N ALA A 146 3.80 10.34 15.37
CA ALA A 146 3.59 9.00 14.82
C ALA A 146 4.80 8.52 14.03
N LEU A 147 5.42 9.39 13.21
CA LEU A 147 6.66 9.07 12.49
C LEU A 147 7.83 8.76 13.43
N GLN A 148 7.95 9.48 14.53
CA GLN A 148 8.96 9.23 15.55
C GLN A 148 8.77 7.85 16.21
N ARG A 149 7.53 7.48 16.55
CA ARG A 149 7.17 6.17 17.07
C ARG A 149 7.53 5.06 16.07
N ILE A 150 7.18 5.24 14.81
CA ILE A 150 7.52 4.31 13.72
C ILE A 150 9.04 4.15 13.61
N GLY A 151 9.79 5.26 13.60
CA GLY A 151 11.25 5.25 13.55
C GLY A 151 11.91 4.54 14.73
N ALA A 152 11.29 4.56 15.90
CA ALA A 152 11.81 3.89 17.09
C ALA A 152 11.83 2.37 16.95
N TYR A 153 10.75 1.74 16.45
CA TYR A 153 10.73 0.28 16.29
C TYR A 153 11.49 -0.21 15.06
N LEU A 154 11.62 0.58 14.00
CA LEU A 154 12.37 0.24 12.80
C LEU A 154 13.87 0.04 13.04
N ARG A 155 14.43 0.76 14.00
CA ARG A 155 15.87 0.70 14.31
C ARG A 155 16.29 -0.54 15.09
N VAL A 156 15.34 -1.29 15.62
CA VAL A 156 15.62 -2.49 16.42
C VAL A 156 15.65 -3.70 15.51
N LYS A 157 16.85 -4.23 15.23
CA LYS A 157 16.99 -5.55 14.58
C LYS A 157 16.48 -6.61 15.55
N ARG A 158 15.45 -7.35 15.14
CA ARG A 158 14.87 -8.43 15.96
C ARG A 158 15.04 -9.74 15.25
N HIS A 159 15.47 -10.73 16.01
CA HIS A 159 15.51 -12.13 15.64
C HIS A 159 14.53 -12.91 16.51
N PHE A 160 13.93 -13.93 15.96
CA PHE A 160 12.88 -14.72 16.59
C PHE A 160 13.25 -16.21 16.43
N ASP A 161 13.07 -17.00 17.48
CA ASP A 161 13.39 -18.42 17.47
C ASP A 161 12.54 -19.19 16.46
N ASP A 162 11.28 -18.76 16.29
CA ASP A 162 10.31 -19.40 15.40
C ASP A 162 9.25 -18.40 14.89
N VAL A 163 8.37 -18.87 14.00
CA VAL A 163 7.28 -18.08 13.44
C VAL A 163 6.23 -17.69 14.52
N PRO A 164 5.88 -18.54 15.49
CA PRO A 164 5.00 -18.12 16.59
C PRO A 164 5.56 -16.98 17.44
N ALA A 165 6.87 -16.94 17.70
CA ALA A 165 7.50 -15.81 18.39
C ALA A 165 7.41 -14.50 17.58
N LEU A 166 7.61 -14.60 16.25
CA LEU A 166 7.38 -13.48 15.35
C LEU A 166 5.90 -13.04 15.33
N GLU A 167 4.95 -14.01 15.33
CA GLU A 167 3.51 -13.70 15.40
C GLU A 167 3.16 -12.91 16.67
N ALA A 168 3.66 -13.38 17.82
CA ALA A 168 3.44 -12.68 19.10
C ALA A 168 3.97 -11.23 19.05
N HIS A 169 5.14 -11.05 18.44
CA HIS A 169 5.69 -9.71 18.23
C HIS A 169 4.83 -8.85 17.29
N LEU A 170 4.37 -9.41 16.15
CA LEU A 170 3.48 -8.70 15.22
C LEU A 170 2.17 -8.29 15.87
N ARG A 171 1.56 -9.17 16.69
CA ARG A 171 0.35 -8.86 17.47
C ARG A 171 0.58 -7.67 18.40
N SER A 172 1.76 -7.57 19.01
CA SER A 172 2.11 -6.47 19.91
C SER A 172 2.31 -5.13 19.18
N ILE A 173 3.07 -5.11 18.07
CA ILE A 173 3.37 -3.85 17.38
C ILE A 173 2.26 -3.39 16.43
N HIS A 174 1.40 -4.29 16.00
CA HIS A 174 0.24 -4.02 15.15
C HIS A 174 -1.10 -4.16 15.90
N GLU A 175 -1.09 -4.09 17.23
CA GLU A 175 -2.29 -4.05 18.05
C GLU A 175 -3.30 -3.01 17.51
N PRO A 176 -2.87 -1.81 17.06
CA PRO A 176 -3.77 -0.82 16.46
C PRO A 176 -4.49 -1.25 15.17
N PHE A 177 -4.14 -2.38 14.54
CA PHE A 177 -4.92 -2.91 13.40
C PHE A 177 -6.33 -3.35 13.80
N GLY A 178 -6.60 -3.46 15.10
CA GLY A 178 -7.88 -3.87 15.65
C GLY A 178 -8.05 -5.38 15.68
N LYS A 179 -9.30 -5.84 15.58
CA LYS A 179 -9.64 -7.26 15.76
C LYS A 179 -9.31 -8.08 14.51
N LEU A 180 -8.26 -8.87 14.59
CA LEU A 180 -7.92 -9.90 13.61
C LEU A 180 -8.10 -11.29 14.23
N SER A 181 -8.53 -12.26 13.42
CA SER A 181 -8.58 -13.66 13.82
C SER A 181 -7.16 -14.26 13.95
N ASP A 182 -7.04 -15.37 14.70
CA ASP A 182 -5.76 -16.09 14.80
C ASP A 182 -5.25 -16.56 13.43
N ALA A 183 -6.15 -16.91 12.51
CA ALA A 183 -5.76 -17.28 11.14
C ALA A 183 -5.17 -16.09 10.36
N GLN A 184 -5.71 -14.87 10.55
CA GLN A 184 -5.18 -13.66 9.91
C GLN A 184 -3.81 -13.27 10.51
N TRP A 185 -3.64 -13.35 11.84
CA TRP A 185 -2.35 -13.10 12.47
C TRP A 185 -1.28 -14.11 12.04
N ARG A 186 -1.64 -15.39 11.98
CA ARG A 186 -0.74 -16.44 11.49
C ARG A 186 -0.35 -16.21 10.03
N HIS A 187 -1.30 -15.88 9.18
CA HIS A 187 -1.04 -15.51 7.78
C HIS A 187 -0.03 -14.35 7.67
N MET A 188 -0.24 -13.28 8.45
CA MET A 188 0.70 -12.16 8.49
C MET A 188 2.10 -12.57 8.94
N ALA A 189 2.20 -13.44 9.95
CA ALA A 189 3.48 -13.90 10.48
C ALA A 189 4.21 -14.80 9.47
N GLU A 190 3.54 -15.79 8.91
CA GLU A 190 4.11 -16.72 7.93
C GLU A 190 4.68 -15.98 6.71
N HIS A 191 3.96 -14.97 6.22
CA HIS A 191 4.41 -14.18 5.07
C HIS A 191 5.37 -13.04 5.42
N SER A 192 5.56 -12.74 6.70
CA SER A 192 6.57 -11.79 7.17
C SER A 192 7.87 -12.46 7.61
N ALA A 193 7.88 -13.77 7.77
CA ALA A 193 9.02 -14.53 8.30
C ALA A 193 10.03 -14.86 7.20
N VAL A 194 11.29 -14.55 7.45
CA VAL A 194 12.43 -15.04 6.66
C VAL A 194 13.38 -15.78 7.58
N LYS A 195 13.67 -17.04 7.26
CA LYS A 195 14.66 -17.82 7.97
C LYS A 195 16.05 -17.30 7.63
N THR A 196 16.87 -17.06 8.65
CA THR A 196 18.25 -16.61 8.48
C THR A 196 19.22 -17.80 8.34
N GLU A 197 20.45 -17.52 7.97
CA GLU A 197 21.51 -18.55 7.92
C GLU A 197 21.81 -19.16 9.31
N ALA A 198 21.58 -18.39 10.37
CA ALA A 198 21.71 -18.86 11.75
C ALA A 198 20.59 -19.82 12.19
N GLY A 199 19.54 -19.95 11.36
CA GLY A 199 18.41 -20.83 11.61
C GLY A 199 17.24 -20.17 12.35
N ASP A 200 17.40 -18.96 12.85
CA ASP A 200 16.36 -18.12 13.43
C ASP A 200 15.55 -17.37 12.35
N TYR A 201 14.60 -16.53 12.76
CA TYR A 201 13.74 -15.78 11.84
C TYR A 201 13.86 -14.27 12.05
N ARG A 202 13.65 -13.51 10.98
CA ARG A 202 13.50 -12.07 11.00
C ARG A 202 12.33 -11.64 10.13
N GLN A 203 11.89 -10.38 10.27
CA GLN A 203 10.90 -9.81 9.36
C GLN A 203 11.47 -9.61 7.96
N HIS A 204 10.60 -9.74 6.95
CA HIS A 204 10.94 -9.69 5.53
C HIS A 204 11.03 -8.25 5.01
N TYR A 205 11.85 -7.42 5.64
CA TYR A 205 12.21 -6.10 5.13
C TYR A 205 13.67 -5.77 5.47
N ASP A 206 14.27 -4.89 4.68
CA ASP A 206 15.64 -4.40 4.91
C ASP A 206 15.67 -3.47 6.14
N PRO A 207 16.42 -3.80 7.19
CA PRO A 207 16.58 -2.93 8.35
C PRO A 207 17.18 -1.56 8.03
N ALA A 208 17.87 -1.43 6.89
CA ALA A 208 18.45 -0.17 6.43
C ALA A 208 17.39 0.92 6.16
N ILE A 209 16.14 0.53 5.88
CA ILE A 209 15.00 1.45 5.73
C ILE A 209 14.84 2.34 6.97
N GLY A 210 15.14 1.81 8.16
CA GLY A 210 15.10 2.56 9.41
C GLY A 210 16.04 3.77 9.46
N ARG A 211 17.06 3.84 8.60
CA ARG A 211 17.98 4.98 8.54
C ARG A 211 17.31 6.27 8.08
N ALA A 212 16.28 6.18 7.22
CA ALA A 212 15.48 7.34 6.82
C ALA A 212 14.76 8.03 8.00
N PHE A 213 14.59 7.31 9.11
CA PHE A 213 13.94 7.76 10.34
C PHE A 213 14.95 8.08 11.46
N SER A 214 16.22 8.28 11.14
CA SER A 214 17.30 8.52 12.13
C SER A 214 17.27 9.93 12.73
N TRP A 215 16.62 10.88 12.08
CA TRP A 215 16.48 12.26 12.56
C TRP A 215 15.23 12.39 13.43
N PRO A 216 15.27 13.18 14.52
CA PRO A 216 14.09 13.47 15.30
C PRO A 216 13.11 14.28 14.46
N LEU A 217 12.15 13.60 13.85
CA LEU A 217 11.04 14.25 13.14
C LEU A 217 10.09 14.83 14.18
N MET A 218 10.39 16.04 14.64
CA MET A 218 9.58 16.77 15.64
C MET A 218 8.45 17.59 15.00
N VAL A 219 8.39 17.60 13.67
CA VAL A 219 7.42 18.40 12.91
C VAL A 219 6.56 17.50 12.03
N ASP A 220 5.32 17.92 11.84
CA ASP A 220 4.42 17.27 10.90
C ASP A 220 4.91 17.45 9.45
N ILE A 221 4.74 16.43 8.66
CA ILE A 221 4.98 16.51 7.21
C ILE A 221 3.69 16.96 6.54
N ALA A 222 3.75 18.05 5.79
CA ALA A 222 2.64 18.60 5.03
C ALA A 222 2.81 18.32 3.54
N LEU A 223 1.84 17.63 2.95
CA LEU A 223 1.80 17.23 1.54
C LEU A 223 0.59 17.84 0.82
N TRP A 224 0.15 19.01 1.28
CA TRP A 224 -1.03 19.67 0.70
C TRP A 224 -0.85 20.01 -0.78
N ASN A 225 0.35 20.43 -1.18
CA ASN A 225 0.71 20.70 -2.56
C ASN A 225 0.52 19.47 -3.46
N VAL A 226 0.83 18.27 -2.96
CA VAL A 226 0.60 17.01 -3.68
C VAL A 226 -0.90 16.68 -3.72
N TRP A 227 -1.57 16.76 -2.58
CA TRP A 227 -3.01 16.46 -2.48
C TRP A 227 -3.85 17.32 -3.40
N GLU A 228 -3.54 18.61 -3.53
CA GLU A 228 -4.28 19.55 -4.33
C GLU A 228 -4.27 19.23 -5.84
N GLU A 229 -3.24 18.53 -6.31
CA GLU A 229 -3.09 18.10 -7.70
C GLU A 229 -3.81 16.76 -8.00
N VAL A 230 -4.28 16.03 -6.98
CA VAL A 230 -5.05 14.80 -7.19
C VAL A 230 -6.39 15.14 -7.83
N THR A 231 -6.69 14.53 -8.98
CA THR A 231 -7.90 14.84 -9.77
C THR A 231 -8.89 13.67 -9.89
N CYS A 232 -8.48 12.46 -9.55
CA CYS A 232 -9.31 11.25 -9.66
C CYS A 232 -10.24 11.08 -8.46
N PRO A 233 -11.33 10.29 -8.60
CA PRO A 233 -12.15 9.86 -7.47
C PRO A 233 -11.29 9.21 -6.40
N THR A 234 -11.43 9.68 -5.15
CA THR A 234 -10.62 9.24 -4.03
C THR A 234 -11.48 8.82 -2.84
N LEU A 235 -11.16 7.66 -2.27
CA LEU A 235 -11.66 7.20 -0.98
C LEU A 235 -10.56 7.28 0.05
N ILE A 236 -10.83 7.95 1.17
CA ILE A 236 -9.94 8.00 2.33
C ILE A 236 -10.54 7.09 3.40
N LEU A 237 -9.85 6.01 3.74
CA LEU A 237 -10.17 5.17 4.89
C LEU A 237 -9.30 5.65 6.06
N ARG A 238 -9.92 5.88 7.20
CA ARG A 238 -9.22 6.28 8.43
C ARG A 238 -9.59 5.31 9.55
N GLY A 239 -8.61 4.77 10.25
CA GLY A 239 -8.88 4.11 11.52
C GLY A 239 -9.36 5.11 12.56
N GLU A 240 -10.42 4.79 13.30
CA GLU A 240 -11.02 5.68 14.31
C GLU A 240 -9.98 6.20 15.32
N ASP A 241 -9.05 5.33 15.72
CA ASP A 241 -7.99 5.63 16.68
C ASP A 241 -6.63 5.93 16.02
N SER A 242 -6.62 6.25 14.70
CA SER A 242 -5.36 6.54 14.01
C SER A 242 -4.65 7.76 14.59
N ASP A 243 -3.41 7.55 14.99
CA ASP A 243 -2.47 8.58 15.45
C ASP A 243 -1.66 9.20 14.30
N LEU A 244 -1.68 8.57 13.12
CA LEU A 244 -0.95 9.04 11.94
C LEU A 244 -1.83 9.94 11.06
N LEU A 245 -3.08 9.54 10.79
CA LEU A 245 -4.05 10.31 10.02
C LEU A 245 -5.11 10.91 10.94
N HIS A 246 -4.96 12.17 11.28
CA HIS A 246 -5.92 12.85 12.15
C HIS A 246 -7.26 13.13 11.44
N ALA A 247 -8.36 13.02 12.17
CA ALA A 247 -9.70 13.33 11.66
C ALA A 247 -9.82 14.78 11.13
N SER A 248 -9.07 15.73 11.69
CA SER A 248 -9.00 17.12 11.20
C SER A 248 -8.39 17.19 9.80
N THR A 249 -7.34 16.42 9.53
CA THR A 249 -6.72 16.32 8.20
C THR A 249 -7.71 15.78 7.17
N VAL A 250 -8.44 14.71 7.51
CA VAL A 250 -9.47 14.15 6.61
C VAL A 250 -10.57 15.17 6.32
N ARG A 251 -11.07 15.88 7.35
CA ARG A 251 -12.08 16.95 7.16
C ARG A 251 -11.59 18.07 6.24
N GLU A 252 -10.30 18.37 6.24
CA GLU A 252 -9.72 19.34 5.31
C GLU A 252 -9.56 18.75 3.91
N MET A 253 -9.07 17.52 3.78
CA MET A 253 -8.88 16.84 2.48
C MET A 253 -10.17 16.71 1.67
N VAL A 254 -11.31 16.43 2.31
CA VAL A 254 -12.60 16.32 1.60
C VAL A 254 -13.14 17.67 1.08
N LYS A 255 -12.52 18.78 1.46
CA LYS A 255 -12.92 20.15 1.04
C LYS A 255 -11.88 20.83 0.15
N ARG A 256 -10.62 20.37 0.21
CA ARG A 256 -9.46 21.02 -0.38
C ARG A 256 -8.88 20.18 -1.51
N GLY A 257 -8.50 20.81 -2.61
CA GLY A 257 -7.88 20.18 -3.77
C GLY A 257 -8.82 20.01 -4.97
N ALA A 258 -8.25 19.59 -6.09
CA ALA A 258 -8.96 19.52 -7.37
C ALA A 258 -10.08 18.47 -7.38
N ALA A 259 -9.84 17.29 -6.83
CA ALA A 259 -10.86 16.25 -6.73
C ALA A 259 -11.98 16.62 -5.75
N ALA A 260 -11.63 17.21 -4.59
CA ALA A 260 -12.59 17.62 -3.58
C ALA A 260 -13.57 18.69 -4.10
N LYS A 261 -13.08 19.70 -4.83
CA LYS A 261 -13.90 20.73 -5.47
C LYS A 261 -14.93 20.18 -6.48
N LYS A 262 -14.68 18.97 -7.01
CA LYS A 262 -15.58 18.24 -7.91
C LYS A 262 -16.50 17.25 -7.20
N GLY A 263 -16.45 17.17 -5.86
CA GLY A 263 -17.22 16.22 -5.07
C GLY A 263 -16.77 14.75 -5.25
N LEU A 264 -15.52 14.53 -5.66
CA LEU A 264 -14.97 13.21 -5.96
C LEU A 264 -14.25 12.56 -4.77
N VAL A 265 -14.18 13.24 -3.64
CA VAL A 265 -13.52 12.72 -2.43
C VAL A 265 -14.56 12.25 -1.43
N ARG A 266 -14.42 11.01 -0.99
CA ARG A 266 -15.21 10.40 0.10
C ARG A 266 -14.26 9.99 1.22
N SER A 267 -14.76 9.98 2.45
CA SER A 267 -14.03 9.44 3.59
C SER A 267 -14.92 8.53 4.41
N ILE A 268 -14.34 7.45 4.92
CA ILE A 268 -14.98 6.49 5.82
C ILE A 268 -14.07 6.27 7.00
N GLU A 269 -14.62 6.38 8.21
CA GLU A 269 -13.95 6.03 9.44
C GLU A 269 -14.23 4.57 9.77
N VAL A 270 -13.15 3.80 9.98
CA VAL A 270 -13.20 2.37 10.31
C VAL A 270 -13.09 2.26 11.82
N ARG A 271 -14.14 1.72 12.46
CA ARG A 271 -14.23 1.60 13.92
C ARG A 271 -13.29 0.54 14.47
N ASP A 272 -12.98 0.66 15.74
CA ASP A 272 -12.20 -0.31 16.52
C ASP A 272 -10.80 -0.59 15.91
N CYS A 273 -10.22 0.37 15.21
CA CYS A 273 -8.83 0.27 14.74
C CYS A 273 -8.15 1.63 14.65
N GLY A 274 -6.83 1.60 14.77
CA GLY A 274 -5.93 2.72 14.56
C GLY A 274 -5.20 2.62 13.23
N HIS A 275 -3.90 2.88 13.23
CA HIS A 275 -3.07 2.87 12.02
C HIS A 275 -2.50 1.46 11.75
N ALA A 276 -2.98 0.79 10.72
CA ALA A 276 -4.00 1.12 9.72
C ALA A 276 -5.04 -0.01 9.63
N PRO A 277 -6.27 0.26 9.11
CA PRO A 277 -7.21 -0.82 8.78
C PRO A 277 -6.54 -1.90 7.94
N PRO A 278 -6.56 -3.18 8.35
CA PRO A 278 -5.81 -4.24 7.67
C PRO A 278 -6.43 -4.72 6.35
N LEU A 279 -7.67 -4.31 6.05
CA LEU A 279 -8.43 -4.71 4.86
C LEU A 279 -8.59 -6.24 4.73
N MET A 280 -8.72 -6.92 5.87
CA MET A 280 -8.83 -8.39 5.94
C MET A 280 -10.22 -8.87 6.36
N SER A 281 -11.07 -8.01 6.93
CA SER A 281 -12.44 -8.36 7.29
C SER A 281 -13.41 -8.11 6.13
N ASP A 282 -14.50 -8.89 6.07
CA ASP A 282 -15.53 -8.72 5.04
C ASP A 282 -16.10 -7.30 5.01
N SER A 283 -16.29 -6.66 6.17
CA SER A 283 -16.79 -5.29 6.26
C SER A 283 -15.84 -4.28 5.63
N GLN A 284 -14.54 -4.37 5.89
CA GLN A 284 -13.53 -3.48 5.31
C GLN A 284 -13.35 -3.74 3.81
N ILE A 285 -13.32 -5.01 3.40
CA ILE A 285 -13.22 -5.40 2.00
C ILE A 285 -14.43 -4.90 1.19
N SER A 286 -15.64 -5.01 1.76
CA SER A 286 -16.87 -4.55 1.09
C SER A 286 -16.87 -3.04 0.85
N ILE A 287 -16.28 -2.23 1.72
CA ILE A 287 -16.12 -0.78 1.51
C ILE A 287 -15.26 -0.51 0.27
N VAL A 288 -14.14 -1.22 0.15
CA VAL A 288 -13.23 -1.11 -1.00
C VAL A 288 -13.92 -1.58 -2.27
N GLU A 289 -14.55 -2.75 -2.24
CA GLU A 289 -15.30 -3.34 -3.37
C GLU A 289 -16.38 -2.38 -3.86
N ASP A 290 -17.20 -1.83 -2.96
CA ASP A 290 -18.26 -0.88 -3.30
C ASP A 290 -17.70 0.36 -4.01
N PHE A 291 -16.62 0.94 -3.51
CA PHE A 291 -16.00 2.10 -4.13
C PHE A 291 -15.48 1.80 -5.53
N LEU A 292 -14.85 0.64 -5.73
CA LEU A 292 -14.29 0.24 -7.03
C LEU A 292 -15.37 -0.06 -8.07
N ILE A 293 -16.52 -0.60 -7.66
CA ILE A 293 -17.62 -0.98 -8.56
C ILE A 293 -18.54 0.22 -8.84
N ASN A 294 -18.94 0.96 -7.80
CA ASN A 294 -20.03 1.93 -7.89
C ASN A 294 -19.57 3.38 -8.13
N THR A 295 -18.27 3.66 -8.05
CA THR A 295 -17.78 5.01 -8.33
C THR A 295 -17.58 5.24 -9.82
N LYS A 296 -18.41 6.13 -10.40
CA LYS A 296 -18.26 6.57 -11.80
C LYS A 296 -16.95 7.33 -11.99
N THR A 297 -16.21 6.99 -13.03
CA THR A 297 -15.03 7.72 -13.47
C THR A 297 -15.34 8.44 -14.78
N SER A 298 -14.88 9.68 -14.93
CA SER A 298 -14.86 10.30 -16.25
C SER A 298 -13.76 9.62 -17.06
N ALA A 299 -14.12 9.03 -18.20
CA ALA A 299 -13.13 8.44 -19.11
C ALA A 299 -12.13 9.54 -19.54
N LYS A 300 -10.89 9.44 -19.08
CA LYS A 300 -9.80 10.24 -19.63
C LYS A 300 -9.44 9.62 -20.98
N VAL A 301 -9.91 10.23 -22.07
CA VAL A 301 -9.45 9.87 -23.42
C VAL A 301 -8.03 10.42 -23.57
N HIS A 302 -7.03 9.62 -23.24
CA HIS A 302 -5.65 9.91 -23.65
C HIS A 302 -5.54 9.60 -25.15
N ARG A 303 -5.74 10.58 -25.99
CA ARG A 303 -5.28 10.51 -27.38
C ARG A 303 -3.76 10.65 -27.35
N ILE A 304 -3.04 9.53 -27.47
CA ILE A 304 -1.66 9.55 -27.91
C ILE A 304 -1.70 10.09 -29.32
N GLY A 305 -1.19 11.30 -29.53
CA GLY A 305 -1.13 11.92 -30.84
C GLY A 305 -0.36 10.99 -31.80
N ALA A 306 -1.00 10.60 -32.89
CA ALA A 306 -0.30 10.00 -34.01
C ALA A 306 0.76 11.01 -34.46
N ALA A 307 2.04 10.66 -34.35
CA ALA A 307 3.11 11.39 -34.98
C ALA A 307 2.84 11.45 -36.48
N LYS A 308 2.79 12.70 -37.01
CA LYS A 308 2.81 12.94 -38.46
C LYS A 308 4.23 12.77 -38.97
#